data_08ed765256258d99fbb983dcc9c1f6f5
#
_entry.id   08ed765256258d99fbb983dcc9c1f6f5
#
_cell.length_a   1.000
_cell.length_b   1.000
_cell.length_c   1.000
_cell.angle_alpha   90.00
_cell.angle_beta   90.00
_cell.angle_gamma   90.00
#
_symmetry.space_group_name_H-M   'P 1'
#
loop_
_entity.id
_entity.type
_entity.pdbx_description
1 polymer ?
#
loop_
_entity_poly.entity_id
_entity_poly.type
_entity_poly.pdbx_seq_one_letter_code
_entity_poly.pdbx_strand_id
1 'polypeptide(L)'
;MRSNKSDYYAILGVFRDASQEEIKHAYFDAAQRLHPDKNVAAGETELFLEIQQAYEVLSNPKRRNMYDATLPPEIETNSFIKYSVYFSRPNLVKLTEPQLIYMLLEISPREEKESLPTPPLNICLVLDRSTSMQGDKMDMVKATAIQLLRNLRPEDVLSVVTFSDNAEVIIPAALNLDNKKQDSRIQMIQASGATEIFKGLQAGLKEIRRTLDPSRVNHIILLTDGQTYGDEQACLKLAEEAAAQNIGITGMGIGSDWNDIFLDALASKTGGSSAYISKPKDIQRLLVDKFNALVSTYADEVLLEFKEQEGIKINYVFRLQPEGGSIPTETPMRLGPILRDTPLHVLFEIIVSPAALNEDVLTLLNGSLKTSITARPIPTPPIRLVLDREVRTNPSPEPPPTRILSALSRLTLYRMQERARAAADQGQYNAAARHLQNLATHLLSQGEHSLAKTALFEADNLERMHAWSASGTKDIKYNTRALLLAGIKEKTR
;
A
#
# COMPACT_ATOMS: atom_id res chain seq x y z
N MET A 1 37.40 10.02 -16.58
CA MET A 1 36.71 9.89 -15.28
C MET A 1 35.85 11.14 -15.07
N ARG A 2 34.56 11.09 -15.39
CA ARG A 2 33.62 12.16 -15.04
C ARG A 2 33.06 11.78 -13.69
N SER A 3 33.45 12.50 -12.63
CA SER A 3 32.86 12.44 -11.31
C SER A 3 31.35 12.64 -11.44
N ASN A 4 30.58 11.65 -11.11
CA ASN A 4 29.11 11.73 -11.01
C ASN A 4 28.83 12.53 -9.72
N LYS A 5 28.91 13.88 -9.80
CA LYS A 5 28.48 14.74 -8.68
C LYS A 5 26.99 14.61 -8.59
N SER A 6 26.52 14.00 -7.50
CA SER A 6 25.11 13.88 -7.16
C SER A 6 24.45 15.27 -7.17
N ASP A 7 23.26 15.39 -7.75
CA ASP A 7 22.50 16.65 -7.79
C ASP A 7 22.10 17.05 -6.36
N TYR A 8 22.46 18.25 -5.90
CA TYR A 8 22.15 18.74 -4.55
C TYR A 8 20.64 18.78 -4.24
N TYR A 9 19.81 19.05 -5.25
CA TYR A 9 18.36 18.97 -5.10
C TYR A 9 17.90 17.54 -4.86
N ALA A 10 18.50 16.58 -5.58
CA ALA A 10 18.22 15.15 -5.38
C ALA A 10 18.70 14.69 -4.00
N ILE A 11 19.84 15.16 -3.50
CA ILE A 11 20.37 14.84 -2.17
C ILE A 11 19.40 15.30 -1.07
N LEU A 12 18.82 16.49 -1.19
CA LEU A 12 17.82 17.01 -0.25
C LEU A 12 16.41 16.49 -0.51
N GLY A 13 16.15 15.82 -1.65
CA GLY A 13 14.83 15.34 -2.01
C GLY A 13 13.81 16.45 -2.32
N VAL A 14 14.26 17.56 -2.89
CA VAL A 14 13.42 18.71 -3.26
C VAL A 14 13.49 19.01 -4.75
N PHE A 15 12.53 19.76 -5.26
CA PHE A 15 12.54 20.26 -6.65
C PHE A 15 13.57 21.37 -6.85
N ARG A 16 14.00 21.59 -8.11
CA ARG A 16 14.91 22.70 -8.48
C ARG A 16 14.28 24.08 -8.28
N ASP A 17 12.95 24.18 -8.28
CA ASP A 17 12.20 25.41 -8.01
C ASP A 17 11.77 25.54 -6.54
N ALA A 18 12.22 24.65 -5.65
CA ALA A 18 11.89 24.67 -4.23
C ALA A 18 12.23 26.02 -3.58
N SER A 19 11.33 26.49 -2.71
CA SER A 19 11.55 27.68 -1.91
C SER A 19 12.67 27.50 -0.87
N GLN A 20 13.18 28.59 -0.32
CA GLN A 20 14.20 28.52 0.75
C GLN A 20 13.66 27.83 2.00
N GLU A 21 12.37 27.94 2.27
CA GLU A 21 11.72 27.26 3.38
C GLU A 21 11.64 25.75 3.17
N GLU A 22 11.27 25.31 1.95
CA GLU A 22 11.24 23.88 1.60
C GLU A 22 12.63 23.24 1.68
N ILE A 23 13.66 23.93 1.18
CA ILE A 23 15.07 23.49 1.29
C ILE A 23 15.49 23.36 2.75
N LYS A 24 15.10 24.33 3.58
CA LYS A 24 15.41 24.32 5.01
C LYS A 24 14.70 23.17 5.73
N HIS A 25 13.42 22.94 5.47
CA HIS A 25 12.66 21.82 6.04
C HIS A 25 13.26 20.48 5.64
N ALA A 26 13.54 20.29 4.36
CA ALA A 26 14.13 19.05 3.84
C ALA A 26 15.49 18.74 4.50
N TYR A 27 16.33 19.76 4.72
CA TYR A 27 17.59 19.61 5.43
C TYR A 27 17.38 19.17 6.89
N PHE A 28 16.47 19.81 7.63
CA PHE A 28 16.23 19.45 9.03
C PHE A 28 15.66 18.04 9.16
N ASP A 29 14.76 17.65 8.28
CA ASP A 29 14.20 16.28 8.24
C ASP A 29 15.28 15.24 7.95
N ALA A 30 16.18 15.51 7.01
CA ALA A 30 17.28 14.61 6.68
C ALA A 30 18.33 14.57 7.80
N ALA A 31 18.68 15.73 8.39
CA ALA A 31 19.63 15.83 9.49
C ALA A 31 19.12 15.12 10.75
N GLN A 32 17.82 15.19 11.06
CA GLN A 32 17.23 14.49 12.20
C GLN A 32 17.30 12.96 12.05
N ARG A 33 17.16 12.46 10.83
CA ARG A 33 17.24 11.03 10.50
C ARG A 33 18.67 10.49 10.56
N LEU A 34 19.66 11.27 10.14
CA LEU A 34 21.05 10.85 9.91
C LEU A 34 22.02 11.46 10.93
N HIS A 35 21.54 11.97 12.08
CA HIS A 35 22.40 12.60 13.07
C HIS A 35 23.42 11.59 13.64
N PRO A 36 24.74 11.92 13.61
CA PRO A 36 25.80 10.99 14.02
C PRO A 36 25.70 10.50 15.48
N ASP A 37 25.05 11.25 16.37
CA ASP A 37 24.80 10.80 17.75
C ASP A 37 23.74 9.70 17.87
N LYS A 38 22.94 9.48 16.83
CA LYS A 38 21.89 8.45 16.82
C LYS A 38 22.27 7.23 15.98
N ASN A 39 23.20 7.38 15.05
CA ASN A 39 23.56 6.36 14.07
C ASN A 39 25.09 6.23 14.00
N VAL A 40 25.62 5.04 14.24
CA VAL A 40 27.06 4.75 14.33
C VAL A 40 27.55 3.92 13.13
N ALA A 41 26.74 3.75 12.07
CA ALA A 41 27.10 2.93 10.92
C ALA A 41 28.09 3.65 9.99
N ALA A 42 29.12 2.92 9.54
CA ALA A 42 30.07 3.43 8.55
C ALA A 42 29.34 3.73 7.22
N GLY A 43 29.44 4.97 6.74
CA GLY A 43 28.74 5.47 5.53
C GLY A 43 27.69 6.55 5.82
N GLU A 44 27.07 6.58 6.99
CA GLU A 44 26.08 7.60 7.35
C GLU A 44 26.70 8.96 7.60
N THR A 45 27.94 8.99 8.09
CA THR A 45 28.70 10.22 8.25
C THR A 45 29.02 10.88 6.89
N GLU A 46 29.33 10.10 5.85
CA GLU A 46 29.56 10.62 4.51
C GLU A 46 28.27 11.19 3.92
N LEU A 47 27.15 10.47 4.10
CA LEU A 47 25.83 10.93 3.64
C LEU A 47 25.36 12.20 4.35
N PHE A 48 25.62 12.31 5.66
CA PHE A 48 25.32 13.53 6.41
C PHE A 48 26.15 14.72 5.92
N LEU A 49 27.42 14.50 5.58
CA LEU A 49 28.27 15.54 4.98
C LEU A 49 27.78 15.99 3.60
N GLU A 50 27.31 15.04 2.78
CA GLU A 50 26.71 15.38 1.46
C GLU A 50 25.43 16.22 1.62
N ILE A 51 24.55 15.87 2.56
CA ILE A 51 23.33 16.63 2.88
C ILE A 51 23.67 18.03 3.39
N GLN A 52 24.68 18.14 4.27
CA GLN A 52 25.16 19.43 4.76
C GLN A 52 25.72 20.29 3.61
N GLN A 53 26.52 19.71 2.74
CA GLN A 53 27.07 20.40 1.56
C GLN A 53 25.97 20.86 0.60
N ALA A 54 24.96 20.01 0.35
CA ALA A 54 23.82 20.37 -0.47
C ALA A 54 23.06 21.57 0.11
N TYR A 55 22.81 21.54 1.44
CA TYR A 55 22.15 22.66 2.13
C TYR A 55 22.99 23.96 2.10
N GLU A 56 24.30 23.91 2.33
CA GLU A 56 25.18 25.09 2.26
C GLU A 56 25.12 25.77 0.90
N VAL A 57 24.98 25.01 -0.17
CA VAL A 57 24.88 25.56 -1.53
C VAL A 57 23.47 26.08 -1.81
N LEU A 58 22.43 25.29 -1.54
CA LEU A 58 21.06 25.60 -1.91
C LEU A 58 20.39 26.63 -1.02
N SER A 59 20.78 26.73 0.27
CA SER A 59 20.27 27.73 1.19
C SER A 59 20.77 29.15 0.92
N ASN A 60 21.87 29.31 0.18
CA ASN A 60 22.39 30.61 -0.19
C ASN A 60 21.99 30.95 -1.63
N PRO A 61 21.17 32.01 -1.87
CA PRO A 61 20.66 32.34 -3.20
C PRO A 61 21.74 32.55 -4.26
N LYS A 62 22.89 33.16 -3.88
CA LYS A 62 24.00 33.38 -4.83
C LYS A 62 24.68 32.07 -5.21
N ARG A 63 24.97 31.20 -4.22
CA ARG A 63 25.59 29.89 -4.47
C ARG A 63 24.65 29.00 -5.26
N ARG A 64 23.35 29.03 -4.94
CA ARG A 64 22.31 28.30 -5.65
C ARG A 64 22.25 28.70 -7.13
N ASN A 65 22.20 30.00 -7.44
CA ASN A 65 22.19 30.48 -8.84
C ASN A 65 23.44 30.05 -9.60
N MET A 66 24.62 30.08 -8.96
CA MET A 66 25.88 29.62 -9.60
C MET A 66 25.82 28.09 -9.83
N TYR A 67 25.26 27.33 -8.90
CA TYR A 67 25.10 25.89 -9.04
C TYR A 67 24.07 25.54 -10.12
N ASP A 68 22.93 26.24 -10.18
CA ASP A 68 21.87 26.04 -11.16
C ASP A 68 22.39 26.29 -12.60
N ALA A 69 23.28 27.27 -12.77
CA ALA A 69 23.93 27.52 -14.05
C ALA A 69 24.86 26.38 -14.51
N THR A 70 25.29 25.49 -13.63
CA THR A 70 26.12 24.31 -13.96
C THR A 70 25.27 23.05 -14.24
N LEU A 71 23.99 23.08 -13.89
CA LEU A 71 23.12 21.97 -14.12
C LEU A 71 22.64 21.88 -15.57
N PRO A 72 22.52 20.68 -16.14
CA PRO A 72 21.86 20.51 -17.42
C PRO A 72 20.41 21.00 -17.32
N PRO A 73 19.80 21.46 -18.45
CA PRO A 73 18.40 21.80 -18.47
C PRO A 73 17.59 20.64 -17.91
N GLU A 74 16.52 20.97 -17.19
CA GLU A 74 15.62 20.01 -16.54
C GLU A 74 15.02 19.06 -17.59
N ILE A 75 15.74 18.01 -17.91
CA ILE A 75 15.21 16.89 -18.66
C ILE A 75 14.76 15.90 -17.56
N GLU A 76 13.58 15.34 -17.66
CA GLU A 76 12.97 14.31 -16.78
C GLU A 76 13.84 13.04 -16.57
N THR A 77 15.13 13.12 -16.78
CA THR A 77 16.08 12.02 -16.98
C THR A 77 16.56 11.35 -15.69
N ASN A 78 16.19 11.83 -14.51
CA ASN A 78 16.66 11.25 -13.23
C ASN A 78 15.56 10.65 -12.34
N SER A 79 14.37 10.39 -12.85
CA SER A 79 13.37 9.68 -12.07
C SER A 79 13.65 8.17 -12.06
N PHE A 80 13.74 7.56 -10.87
CA PHE A 80 13.93 6.11 -10.67
C PHE A 80 12.67 5.31 -10.95
N ILE A 81 11.57 6.01 -11.17
CA ILE A 81 10.29 5.44 -11.55
C ILE A 81 9.82 6.06 -12.85
N LYS A 82 9.02 5.32 -13.59
CA LYS A 82 8.21 5.80 -14.72
C LYS A 82 6.76 5.75 -14.33
N TYR A 83 5.97 6.71 -14.79
CA TYR A 83 4.54 6.70 -14.60
C TYR A 83 3.80 6.96 -15.92
N SER A 84 2.58 6.46 -15.98
CA SER A 84 1.64 6.71 -17.08
C SER A 84 0.27 7.01 -16.50
N VAL A 85 -0.46 7.92 -17.15
CA VAL A 85 -1.80 8.32 -16.70
C VAL A 85 -2.78 8.13 -17.85
N TYR A 86 -3.88 7.43 -17.55
CA TYR A 86 -4.95 7.19 -18.49
C TYR A 86 -6.25 7.75 -17.94
N PHE A 87 -7.05 8.37 -18.80
CA PHE A 87 -8.34 8.94 -18.39
C PHE A 87 -9.48 8.26 -19.11
N SER A 88 -10.64 8.17 -18.46
CA SER A 88 -11.86 7.61 -19.03
C SER A 88 -12.48 8.50 -20.11
N ARG A 89 -12.07 9.76 -20.20
CA ARG A 89 -12.52 10.74 -21.20
C ARG A 89 -11.33 11.55 -21.69
N PRO A 90 -11.17 11.74 -23.01
CA PRO A 90 -10.08 12.57 -23.55
C PRO A 90 -10.24 14.06 -23.20
N ASN A 91 -11.47 14.58 -23.10
CA ASN A 91 -11.79 15.95 -22.71
C ASN A 91 -12.99 16.00 -21.75
N LEU A 92 -13.11 17.09 -21.03
CA LEU A 92 -14.31 17.48 -20.28
C LEU A 92 -15.28 18.24 -21.17
N VAL A 93 -16.56 18.22 -20.82
CA VAL A 93 -17.61 18.92 -21.59
C VAL A 93 -18.20 20.03 -20.72
N LYS A 94 -18.47 21.21 -21.29
CA LYS A 94 -19.17 22.30 -20.60
C LYS A 94 -20.63 21.90 -20.34
N LEU A 95 -20.89 21.31 -19.16
CA LEU A 95 -22.21 20.88 -18.70
C LEU A 95 -22.66 21.68 -17.49
N THR A 96 -23.96 21.71 -17.25
CA THR A 96 -24.57 22.32 -16.04
C THR A 96 -24.60 21.37 -14.84
N GLU A 97 -24.26 20.10 -15.06
CA GLU A 97 -24.23 19.05 -14.02
C GLU A 97 -22.79 18.59 -13.74
N PRO A 98 -22.49 18.11 -12.53
CA PRO A 98 -21.19 17.56 -12.19
C PRO A 98 -20.83 16.39 -13.10
N GLN A 99 -19.57 16.29 -13.50
CA GLN A 99 -19.04 15.21 -14.32
C GLN A 99 -18.17 14.28 -13.52
N LEU A 100 -18.31 12.99 -13.80
CA LEU A 100 -17.47 11.94 -13.28
C LEU A 100 -16.38 11.62 -14.31
N ILE A 101 -15.11 11.65 -13.87
CA ILE A 101 -13.97 11.21 -14.67
C ILE A 101 -13.15 10.20 -13.85
N TYR A 102 -12.73 9.13 -14.51
CA TYR A 102 -11.79 8.19 -13.91
C TYR A 102 -10.38 8.42 -14.45
N MET A 103 -9.41 8.25 -13.59
CA MET A 103 -7.99 8.36 -13.88
C MET A 103 -7.27 7.12 -13.36
N LEU A 104 -6.55 6.42 -14.23
CA LEU A 104 -5.66 5.32 -13.85
C LEU A 104 -4.22 5.81 -13.87
N LEU A 105 -3.57 5.78 -12.71
CA LEU A 105 -2.15 6.06 -12.53
C LEU A 105 -1.41 4.73 -12.43
N GLU A 106 -0.49 4.50 -13.36
CA GLU A 106 0.43 3.35 -13.38
C GLU A 106 1.82 3.83 -13.05
N ILE A 107 2.48 3.22 -12.05
CA ILE A 107 3.84 3.54 -11.64
C ILE A 107 4.67 2.26 -11.62
N SER A 108 5.85 2.29 -12.20
CA SER A 108 6.77 1.15 -12.25
C SER A 108 8.22 1.59 -12.11
N PRO A 109 9.12 0.69 -11.71
CA PRO A 109 10.55 0.97 -11.75
C PRO A 109 10.98 1.39 -13.15
N ARG A 110 11.93 2.31 -13.25
CA ARG A 110 12.65 2.54 -14.50
C ARG A 110 13.76 1.50 -14.58
N GLU A 111 13.96 0.90 -15.75
CA GLU A 111 15.08 0.00 -15.98
C GLU A 111 16.39 0.79 -15.80
N GLU A 112 17.16 0.43 -14.79
CA GLU A 112 18.49 0.97 -14.56
C GLU A 112 19.52 0.07 -15.25
N LYS A 113 20.62 0.67 -15.74
CA LYS A 113 21.74 -0.09 -16.30
C LYS A 113 22.41 -1.01 -15.27
N GLU A 114 22.30 -0.66 -13.99
CA GLU A 114 22.73 -1.47 -12.84
C GLU A 114 21.48 -1.76 -11.97
N SER A 115 21.16 -3.03 -11.80
CA SER A 115 20.04 -3.43 -10.93
C SER A 115 20.35 -3.09 -9.47
N LEU A 116 19.49 -2.30 -8.83
CA LEU A 116 19.60 -2.08 -7.39
C LEU A 116 19.54 -3.40 -6.63
N PRO A 117 20.35 -3.57 -5.56
CA PRO A 117 20.29 -4.76 -4.73
C PRO A 117 18.91 -4.95 -4.12
N THR A 118 18.58 -6.19 -3.82
CA THR A 118 17.34 -6.49 -3.07
C THR A 118 17.52 -6.01 -1.65
N PRO A 119 16.64 -5.13 -1.13
CA PRO A 119 16.80 -4.61 0.23
C PRO A 119 16.69 -5.74 1.26
N PRO A 120 17.44 -5.68 2.35
CA PRO A 120 17.25 -6.60 3.45
C PRO A 120 15.91 -6.36 4.15
N LEU A 121 15.41 -7.39 4.83
CA LEU A 121 14.12 -7.38 5.50
C LEU A 121 14.27 -7.18 7.01
N ASN A 122 13.32 -6.48 7.62
CA ASN A 122 13.07 -6.43 9.04
C ASN A 122 11.59 -6.74 9.27
N ILE A 123 11.27 -8.01 9.53
CA ILE A 123 9.90 -8.51 9.61
C ILE A 123 9.56 -8.94 11.03
N CYS A 124 8.37 -8.58 11.50
CA CYS A 124 7.77 -9.14 12.69
C CYS A 124 6.51 -9.92 12.35
N LEU A 125 6.49 -11.21 12.68
CA LEU A 125 5.27 -12.01 12.68
C LEU A 125 4.56 -11.83 14.01
N VAL A 126 3.36 -11.26 13.99
CA VAL A 126 2.48 -11.06 15.15
C VAL A 126 1.36 -12.08 15.03
N LEU A 127 1.43 -13.15 15.82
CA LEU A 127 0.64 -14.36 15.67
C LEU A 127 -0.39 -14.47 16.80
N ASP A 128 -1.64 -14.52 16.44
CA ASP A 128 -2.73 -14.88 17.38
C ASP A 128 -2.53 -16.30 17.89
N ARG A 129 -2.55 -16.47 19.21
CA ARG A 129 -2.56 -17.78 19.87
C ARG A 129 -3.77 -17.97 20.76
N SER A 130 -4.86 -17.26 20.52
CA SER A 130 -6.13 -17.44 21.22
C SER A 130 -6.66 -18.86 21.07
N THR A 131 -7.61 -19.24 21.93
CA THR A 131 -8.17 -20.61 21.97
C THR A 131 -8.75 -21.05 20.62
N SER A 132 -9.30 -20.15 19.81
CA SER A 132 -9.86 -20.41 18.47
C SER A 132 -8.81 -20.83 17.43
N MET A 133 -7.53 -20.52 17.68
CA MET A 133 -6.41 -20.94 16.84
C MET A 133 -5.97 -22.40 17.05
N GLN A 134 -6.55 -23.13 18.01
CA GLN A 134 -6.15 -24.50 18.34
C GLN A 134 -6.30 -25.46 17.14
N GLY A 135 -5.38 -26.45 17.05
CA GLY A 135 -5.37 -27.50 16.01
C GLY A 135 -4.71 -27.03 14.71
N ASP A 136 -5.29 -27.42 13.58
CA ASP A 136 -4.69 -27.23 12.25
C ASP A 136 -4.24 -25.79 11.94
N LYS A 137 -4.95 -24.78 12.44
CA LYS A 137 -4.57 -23.37 12.24
C LYS A 137 -3.21 -23.08 12.88
N MET A 138 -3.04 -23.41 14.17
CA MET A 138 -1.80 -23.19 14.91
C MET A 138 -0.66 -24.03 14.34
N ASP A 139 -0.91 -25.28 13.96
CA ASP A 139 0.10 -26.16 13.39
C ASP A 139 0.62 -25.64 12.06
N MET A 140 -0.27 -25.13 11.19
CA MET A 140 0.12 -24.52 9.91
C MET A 140 0.88 -23.19 10.11
N VAL A 141 0.47 -22.37 11.08
CA VAL A 141 1.18 -21.13 11.44
C VAL A 141 2.60 -21.42 11.90
N LYS A 142 2.77 -22.39 12.83
CA LYS A 142 4.11 -22.82 13.30
C LYS A 142 4.98 -23.34 12.18
N ALA A 143 4.45 -24.26 11.37
CA ALA A 143 5.19 -24.83 10.24
C ALA A 143 5.64 -23.77 9.24
N THR A 144 4.76 -22.80 8.96
CA THR A 144 5.07 -21.69 8.03
C THR A 144 6.09 -20.72 8.63
N ALA A 145 5.98 -20.37 9.91
CA ALA A 145 6.94 -19.51 10.58
C ALA A 145 8.35 -20.13 10.59
N ILE A 146 8.46 -21.45 10.82
CA ILE A 146 9.72 -22.19 10.72
C ILE A 146 10.27 -22.18 9.27
N GLN A 147 9.41 -22.35 8.28
CA GLN A 147 9.80 -22.28 6.88
C GLN A 147 10.35 -20.89 6.50
N LEU A 148 9.66 -19.83 6.91
CA LEU A 148 10.11 -18.45 6.66
C LEU A 148 11.46 -18.19 7.34
N LEU A 149 11.64 -18.63 8.59
CA LEU A 149 12.90 -18.51 9.31
C LEU A 149 14.08 -19.13 8.56
N ARG A 150 13.86 -20.29 7.94
CA ARG A 150 14.89 -21.01 7.16
C ARG A 150 15.22 -20.37 5.82
N ASN A 151 14.33 -19.54 5.30
CA ASN A 151 14.47 -18.84 4.01
C ASN A 151 15.08 -17.44 4.15
N LEU A 152 15.43 -17.00 5.38
CA LEU A 152 16.05 -15.70 5.62
C LEU A 152 17.48 -15.67 5.07
N ARG A 153 17.83 -14.52 4.51
CA ARG A 153 19.22 -14.19 4.16
C ARG A 153 19.98 -13.75 5.43
N PRO A 154 21.32 -13.79 5.44
CA PRO A 154 22.11 -13.36 6.62
C PRO A 154 21.86 -11.92 7.07
N GLU A 155 21.48 -11.04 6.13
CA GLU A 155 21.17 -9.64 6.37
C GLU A 155 19.73 -9.38 6.82
N ASP A 156 18.83 -10.38 6.73
CA ASP A 156 17.43 -10.24 7.13
C ASP A 156 17.25 -10.41 8.64
N VAL A 157 16.31 -9.66 9.20
CA VAL A 157 15.86 -9.75 10.58
C VAL A 157 14.45 -10.29 10.63
N LEU A 158 14.22 -11.31 11.44
CA LEU A 158 12.89 -11.81 11.76
C LEU A 158 12.68 -11.80 13.27
N SER A 159 11.53 -11.32 13.70
CA SER A 159 11.02 -11.50 15.05
C SER A 159 9.67 -12.19 15.03
N VAL A 160 9.34 -12.89 16.10
CA VAL A 160 8.05 -13.56 16.27
C VAL A 160 7.48 -13.17 17.62
N VAL A 161 6.30 -12.57 17.58
CA VAL A 161 5.50 -12.21 18.74
C VAL A 161 4.22 -13.02 18.70
N THR A 162 3.80 -13.59 19.80
CA THR A 162 2.47 -14.20 19.94
C THR A 162 1.62 -13.35 20.88
N PHE A 163 0.32 -13.36 20.66
CA PHE A 163 -0.62 -12.68 21.55
C PHE A 163 -1.90 -13.47 21.79
N SER A 164 -2.46 -13.26 22.96
CA SER A 164 -3.81 -13.67 23.41
C SER A 164 -4.30 -12.61 24.40
N ASP A 165 -4.51 -12.92 25.67
CA ASP A 165 -4.74 -11.94 26.75
C ASP A 165 -3.49 -11.07 27.01
N ASN A 166 -2.29 -11.58 26.67
CA ASN A 166 -1.02 -10.90 26.76
C ASN A 166 -0.15 -11.21 25.54
N ALA A 167 0.80 -10.32 25.25
CA ALA A 167 1.79 -10.54 24.19
C ALA A 167 3.08 -11.13 24.78
N GLU A 168 3.70 -12.03 24.02
CA GLU A 168 4.97 -12.68 24.35
C GLU A 168 5.91 -12.67 23.14
N VAL A 169 7.17 -12.27 23.35
CA VAL A 169 8.19 -12.31 22.32
C VAL A 169 8.83 -13.69 22.29
N ILE A 170 8.47 -14.50 21.31
CA ILE A 170 9.00 -15.85 21.11
C ILE A 170 10.41 -15.80 20.51
N ILE A 171 10.59 -14.99 19.47
CA ILE A 171 11.88 -14.73 18.83
C ILE A 171 12.10 -13.22 18.83
N PRO A 172 13.08 -12.70 19.59
CA PRO A 172 13.43 -11.29 19.53
C PRO A 172 14.10 -10.94 18.21
N ALA A 173 13.94 -9.69 17.78
CA ALA A 173 14.57 -9.19 16.57
C ALA A 173 16.09 -9.30 16.64
N ALA A 174 16.69 -10.09 15.75
CA ALA A 174 18.14 -10.29 15.67
C ALA A 174 18.55 -10.79 14.28
N LEU A 175 19.80 -10.53 13.92
CA LEU A 175 20.50 -11.13 12.79
C LEU A 175 21.03 -12.53 13.13
N ASN A 176 21.28 -13.35 12.12
CA ASN A 176 21.97 -14.63 12.25
C ASN A 176 21.36 -15.56 13.33
N LEU A 177 20.05 -15.76 13.25
CA LEU A 177 19.32 -16.60 14.21
C LEU A 177 19.78 -18.07 14.15
N ASP A 178 19.94 -18.71 15.31
CA ASP A 178 20.13 -20.17 15.40
C ASP A 178 18.81 -20.89 15.10
N ASN A 179 18.68 -21.38 13.87
CA ASN A 179 17.44 -21.99 13.38
C ASN A 179 16.94 -23.13 14.29
N LYS A 180 17.82 -24.00 14.80
CA LYS A 180 17.39 -25.13 15.63
C LYS A 180 16.78 -24.67 16.95
N LYS A 181 17.39 -23.66 17.57
CA LYS A 181 16.89 -23.09 18.82
C LYS A 181 15.56 -22.38 18.59
N GLN A 182 15.42 -21.65 17.48
CA GLN A 182 14.20 -20.93 17.17
C GLN A 182 13.06 -21.86 16.74
N ASP A 183 13.36 -22.91 15.98
CA ASP A 183 12.39 -23.98 15.66
C ASP A 183 11.75 -24.54 16.92
N SER A 184 12.56 -24.86 17.94
CA SER A 184 12.08 -25.38 19.22
C SER A 184 11.15 -24.39 19.93
N ARG A 185 11.50 -23.10 19.93
CA ARG A 185 10.64 -22.05 20.54
C ARG A 185 9.29 -21.92 19.82
N ILE A 186 9.27 -21.93 18.48
CA ILE A 186 8.02 -21.87 17.71
C ILE A 186 7.17 -23.10 17.99
N GLN A 187 7.77 -24.30 18.09
CA GLN A 187 7.03 -25.53 18.38
C GLN A 187 6.35 -25.51 19.75
N MET A 188 6.91 -24.79 20.71
CA MET A 188 6.35 -24.70 22.08
C MET A 188 5.14 -23.74 22.18
N ILE A 189 4.82 -22.96 21.14
CA ILE A 189 3.63 -22.07 21.14
C ILE A 189 2.37 -22.93 21.36
N GLN A 190 1.56 -22.56 22.31
CA GLN A 190 0.27 -23.21 22.62
C GLN A 190 -0.88 -22.22 22.51
N ALA A 191 -1.97 -22.65 21.90
CA ALA A 191 -3.18 -21.84 21.79
C ALA A 191 -3.90 -21.78 23.14
N SER A 192 -4.16 -20.56 23.62
CA SER A 192 -4.88 -20.30 24.88
C SER A 192 -5.26 -18.83 25.02
N GLY A 193 -6.32 -18.53 25.77
CA GLY A 193 -6.75 -17.17 26.11
C GLY A 193 -7.66 -16.53 25.07
N ALA A 194 -7.92 -15.24 25.23
CA ALA A 194 -8.75 -14.40 24.37
C ALA A 194 -7.90 -13.74 23.23
N THR A 195 -8.42 -12.69 22.58
CA THR A 195 -7.76 -12.02 21.45
C THR A 195 -7.63 -10.53 21.75
N GLU A 196 -6.44 -10.06 22.16
CA GLU A 196 -6.13 -8.64 22.34
C GLU A 196 -5.08 -8.18 21.31
N ILE A 197 -5.55 -7.73 20.15
CA ILE A 197 -4.68 -7.37 19.00
C ILE A 197 -3.75 -6.21 19.36
N PHE A 198 -4.21 -5.25 20.17
CA PHE A 198 -3.40 -4.09 20.57
C PHE A 198 -2.08 -4.51 21.23
N LYS A 199 -2.11 -5.45 22.17
CA LYS A 199 -0.91 -5.93 22.86
C LYS A 199 0.07 -6.61 21.90
N GLY A 200 -0.46 -7.44 20.99
CA GLY A 200 0.33 -8.08 19.95
C GLY A 200 1.00 -7.07 19.02
N LEU A 201 0.22 -6.10 18.52
CA LEU A 201 0.71 -5.07 17.61
C LEU A 201 1.73 -4.16 18.29
N GLN A 202 1.49 -3.74 19.55
CA GLN A 202 2.42 -2.94 20.33
C GLN A 202 3.77 -3.65 20.54
N ALA A 203 3.74 -4.94 20.90
CA ALA A 203 4.94 -5.75 21.06
C ALA A 203 5.68 -5.94 19.73
N GLY A 204 4.96 -6.21 18.64
CA GLY A 204 5.53 -6.33 17.29
C GLY A 204 6.19 -5.03 16.83
N LEU A 205 5.56 -3.90 17.05
CA LEU A 205 6.12 -2.59 16.71
C LEU A 205 7.38 -2.29 17.52
N LYS A 206 7.42 -2.70 18.80
CA LYS A 206 8.62 -2.60 19.64
C LYS A 206 9.77 -3.45 19.11
N GLU A 207 9.50 -4.66 18.62
CA GLU A 207 10.54 -5.52 18.05
C GLU A 207 11.06 -4.96 16.71
N ILE A 208 10.21 -4.47 15.81
CA ILE A 208 10.65 -3.80 14.57
C ILE A 208 11.55 -2.59 14.89
N ARG A 209 11.16 -1.78 15.87
CA ARG A 209 11.92 -0.58 16.29
C ARG A 209 13.32 -0.89 16.85
N ARG A 210 13.59 -2.11 17.33
CA ARG A 210 14.93 -2.51 17.82
C ARG A 210 15.97 -2.59 16.71
N THR A 211 15.53 -2.90 15.50
CA THR A 211 16.39 -3.08 14.32
C THR A 211 15.89 -2.23 13.15
N LEU A 212 15.18 -1.14 13.48
CA LEU A 212 14.63 -0.22 12.48
C LEU A 212 15.77 0.43 11.70
N ASP A 213 15.72 0.29 10.39
CA ASP A 213 16.72 0.81 9.48
C ASP A 213 16.03 1.24 8.18
N PRO A 214 16.21 2.48 7.70
CA PRO A 214 15.62 2.96 6.45
C PRO A 214 16.07 2.18 5.21
N SER A 215 17.22 1.48 5.27
CA SER A 215 17.71 0.62 4.18
C SER A 215 17.05 -0.76 4.15
N ARG A 216 16.18 -1.06 5.10
CA ARG A 216 15.44 -2.32 5.22
C ARG A 216 13.97 -2.13 4.91
N VAL A 217 13.34 -3.16 4.36
CA VAL A 217 11.87 -3.23 4.34
C VAL A 217 11.38 -3.58 5.73
N ASN A 218 10.82 -2.61 6.45
CA ASN A 218 10.29 -2.77 7.80
C ASN A 218 8.81 -3.13 7.75
N HIS A 219 8.43 -4.33 8.23
CA HIS A 219 7.07 -4.80 8.03
C HIS A 219 6.55 -5.69 9.16
N ILE A 220 5.29 -5.50 9.55
CA ILE A 220 4.56 -6.35 10.48
C ILE A 220 3.53 -7.17 9.70
N ILE A 221 3.53 -8.49 9.90
CA ILE A 221 2.49 -9.38 9.41
C ILE A 221 1.69 -9.85 10.63
N LEU A 222 0.47 -9.32 10.76
CA LEU A 222 -0.48 -9.67 11.80
C LEU A 222 -1.38 -10.80 11.32
N LEU A 223 -1.40 -11.92 12.04
CA LEU A 223 -2.24 -13.08 11.76
C LEU A 223 -3.22 -13.31 12.91
N THR A 224 -4.52 -13.34 12.64
CA THR A 224 -5.57 -13.56 13.64
C THR A 224 -6.75 -14.31 13.04
N ASP A 225 -7.49 -15.06 13.86
CA ASP A 225 -8.77 -15.68 13.50
C ASP A 225 -9.94 -15.10 14.30
N GLY A 226 -9.69 -14.11 15.16
CA GLY A 226 -10.68 -13.53 16.07
C GLY A 226 -10.86 -12.02 15.90
N GLN A 227 -11.83 -11.51 16.64
CA GLN A 227 -12.08 -10.08 16.78
C GLN A 227 -11.41 -9.56 18.04
N THR A 228 -10.89 -8.35 17.97
CA THR A 228 -10.51 -7.62 19.17
C THR A 228 -11.71 -6.83 19.70
N TYR A 229 -11.72 -6.52 20.98
CA TYR A 229 -12.86 -5.86 21.62
C TYR A 229 -12.41 -4.58 22.35
N GLY A 230 -12.78 -3.42 21.76
CA GLY A 230 -12.65 -2.12 22.43
C GLY A 230 -11.27 -1.48 22.31
N ASP A 231 -10.30 -2.11 21.64
CA ASP A 231 -8.95 -1.58 21.42
C ASP A 231 -8.66 -1.18 19.96
N GLU A 232 -9.66 -1.20 19.07
CA GLU A 232 -9.51 -0.90 17.64
C GLU A 232 -8.92 0.49 17.41
N GLN A 233 -9.40 1.51 18.13
CA GLN A 233 -8.90 2.87 18.02
C GLN A 233 -7.44 3.00 18.47
N ALA A 234 -7.05 2.26 19.51
CA ALA A 234 -5.67 2.22 19.96
C ALA A 234 -4.76 1.53 18.93
N CYS A 235 -5.23 0.45 18.28
CA CYS A 235 -4.53 -0.21 17.17
C CYS A 235 -4.35 0.72 15.97
N LEU A 236 -5.37 1.50 15.59
CA LEU A 236 -5.29 2.46 14.48
C LEU A 236 -4.25 3.56 14.77
N LYS A 237 -4.15 4.03 16.02
CA LYS A 237 -3.08 4.97 16.42
C LYS A 237 -1.70 4.36 16.31
N LEU A 238 -1.51 3.10 16.72
CA LEU A 238 -0.25 2.37 16.51
C LEU A 238 0.09 2.23 15.02
N ALA A 239 -0.91 2.04 14.16
CA ALA A 239 -0.67 2.00 12.72
C ALA A 239 -0.25 3.37 12.17
N GLU A 240 -0.80 4.48 12.67
CA GLU A 240 -0.35 5.83 12.33
C GLU A 240 1.09 6.09 12.77
N GLU A 241 1.47 5.64 13.97
CA GLU A 241 2.87 5.69 14.44
C GLU A 241 3.81 4.84 13.56
N ALA A 242 3.36 3.64 13.16
CA ALA A 242 4.11 2.77 12.26
C ALA A 242 4.30 3.43 10.90
N ALA A 243 3.23 4.00 10.34
CA ALA A 243 3.25 4.72 9.07
C ALA A 243 4.23 5.90 9.08
N ALA A 244 4.30 6.67 10.18
CA ALA A 244 5.24 7.78 10.34
C ALA A 244 6.72 7.32 10.34
N GLN A 245 6.98 6.04 10.57
CA GLN A 245 8.32 5.41 10.58
C GLN A 245 8.56 4.50 9.37
N ASN A 246 7.74 4.57 8.33
CA ASN A 246 7.78 3.69 7.16
C ASN A 246 7.75 2.19 7.52
N ILE A 247 6.96 1.83 8.54
CA ILE A 247 6.71 0.44 8.93
C ILE A 247 5.37 0.01 8.35
N GLY A 248 5.39 -0.93 7.40
CA GLY A 248 4.19 -1.48 6.80
C GLY A 248 3.47 -2.47 7.72
N ILE A 249 2.15 -2.56 7.61
CA ILE A 249 1.35 -3.56 8.32
C ILE A 249 0.48 -4.31 7.31
N THR A 250 0.53 -5.64 7.36
CA THR A 250 -0.41 -6.51 6.65
C THR A 250 -1.24 -7.28 7.67
N GLY A 251 -2.56 -7.22 7.55
CA GLY A 251 -3.50 -8.02 8.33
C GLY A 251 -3.90 -9.30 7.57
N MET A 252 -3.79 -10.47 8.19
CA MET A 252 -4.25 -11.73 7.63
C MET A 252 -5.28 -12.36 8.56
N GLY A 253 -6.52 -12.46 8.10
CA GLY A 253 -7.61 -13.05 8.87
C GLY A 253 -7.89 -14.48 8.44
N ILE A 254 -8.01 -15.40 9.40
CA ILE A 254 -8.28 -16.83 9.19
C ILE A 254 -9.71 -17.16 9.53
N GLY A 255 -10.44 -17.80 8.63
CA GLY A 255 -11.85 -18.21 8.87
C GLY A 255 -12.81 -17.02 8.86
N SER A 256 -13.98 -17.18 9.50
CA SER A 256 -15.10 -16.24 9.39
C SER A 256 -15.18 -15.16 10.48
N ASP A 257 -14.55 -15.35 11.64
CA ASP A 257 -14.95 -14.63 12.87
C ASP A 257 -14.18 -13.34 13.16
N TRP A 258 -13.20 -12.98 12.36
CA TRP A 258 -12.41 -11.75 12.48
C TRP A 258 -13.08 -10.54 11.82
N ASN A 259 -12.68 -9.33 12.22
CA ASN A 259 -13.21 -8.06 11.70
C ASN A 259 -12.44 -7.59 10.46
N ASP A 260 -13.01 -7.79 9.28
CA ASP A 260 -12.38 -7.45 8.00
C ASP A 260 -12.35 -5.94 7.70
N ILE A 261 -13.29 -5.16 8.25
CA ILE A 261 -13.29 -3.70 8.14
C ILE A 261 -12.13 -3.12 8.96
N PHE A 262 -11.96 -3.62 10.18
CA PHE A 262 -10.89 -3.20 11.06
C PHE A 262 -9.50 -3.54 10.50
N LEU A 263 -9.27 -4.77 10.04
CA LEU A 263 -7.98 -5.16 9.47
C LEU A 263 -7.67 -4.40 8.17
N ASP A 264 -8.68 -4.12 7.33
CA ASP A 264 -8.49 -3.25 6.16
C ASP A 264 -8.10 -1.83 6.56
N ALA A 265 -8.79 -1.24 7.54
CA ALA A 265 -8.47 0.10 8.05
C ALA A 265 -7.05 0.17 8.65
N LEU A 266 -6.68 -0.84 9.46
CA LEU A 266 -5.37 -0.96 10.07
C LEU A 266 -4.25 -1.00 9.02
N ALA A 267 -4.38 -1.89 8.03
CA ALA A 267 -3.39 -2.07 6.98
C ALA A 267 -3.31 -0.84 6.06
N SER A 268 -4.44 -0.24 5.68
CA SER A 268 -4.47 0.91 4.77
C SER A 268 -3.78 2.15 5.34
N LYS A 269 -3.76 2.34 6.67
CA LYS A 269 -3.02 3.42 7.34
C LYS A 269 -1.52 3.41 7.02
N THR A 270 -0.95 2.25 6.75
CA THR A 270 0.47 2.06 6.42
C THR A 270 0.71 1.78 4.93
N GLY A 271 -0.28 1.99 4.07
CA GLY A 271 -0.18 1.64 2.64
C GLY A 271 -0.18 0.12 2.37
N GLY A 272 -0.43 -0.71 3.39
CA GLY A 272 -0.56 -2.16 3.27
C GLY A 272 -1.93 -2.62 2.80
N SER A 273 -2.22 -3.90 2.98
CA SER A 273 -3.50 -4.53 2.64
C SER A 273 -3.87 -5.62 3.65
N SER A 274 -5.13 -6.04 3.64
CA SER A 274 -5.56 -7.23 4.37
C SER A 274 -5.75 -8.42 3.41
N ALA A 275 -5.58 -9.64 3.94
CA ALA A 275 -5.80 -10.89 3.23
C ALA A 275 -6.74 -11.80 4.00
N TYR A 276 -7.51 -12.61 3.29
CA TYR A 276 -8.43 -13.59 3.86
C TYR A 276 -7.93 -15.01 3.59
N ILE A 277 -7.82 -15.78 4.64
CA ILE A 277 -7.41 -17.18 4.63
C ILE A 277 -8.64 -18.04 4.96
N SER A 278 -9.28 -18.58 3.93
CA SER A 278 -10.52 -19.35 4.10
C SER A 278 -10.29 -20.72 4.75
N LYS A 279 -9.12 -21.32 4.52
CA LYS A 279 -8.77 -22.66 5.03
C LYS A 279 -7.36 -22.69 5.61
N PRO A 280 -7.10 -23.44 6.68
CA PRO A 280 -5.77 -23.55 7.30
C PRO A 280 -4.66 -23.90 6.29
N LYS A 281 -4.93 -24.78 5.32
CA LYS A 281 -3.96 -25.17 4.28
C LYS A 281 -3.49 -24.01 3.39
N ASP A 282 -4.24 -22.91 3.32
CA ASP A 282 -3.85 -21.74 2.51
C ASP A 282 -2.93 -20.76 3.28
N ILE A 283 -2.76 -20.96 4.60
CA ILE A 283 -1.90 -20.12 5.47
C ILE A 283 -0.47 -20.09 4.90
N GLN A 284 0.10 -21.26 4.62
CA GLN A 284 1.46 -21.38 4.11
C GLN A 284 1.65 -20.61 2.81
N ARG A 285 0.78 -20.85 1.83
CA ARG A 285 0.85 -20.18 0.53
C ARG A 285 0.77 -18.66 0.67
N LEU A 286 -0.23 -18.14 1.38
CA LEU A 286 -0.46 -16.69 1.48
C LEU A 286 0.63 -15.97 2.28
N LEU A 287 1.17 -16.59 3.36
CA LEU A 287 2.29 -16.03 4.10
C LEU A 287 3.58 -16.02 3.26
N VAL A 288 3.87 -17.11 2.54
CA VAL A 288 5.04 -17.18 1.66
C VAL A 288 4.92 -16.20 0.49
N ASP A 289 3.73 -16.09 -0.12
CA ASP A 289 3.48 -15.13 -1.20
C ASP A 289 3.71 -13.70 -0.70
N LYS A 290 3.23 -13.37 0.51
CA LYS A 290 3.47 -12.05 1.13
C LYS A 290 4.95 -11.79 1.42
N PHE A 291 5.64 -12.78 1.98
CA PHE A 291 7.08 -12.68 2.22
C PHE A 291 7.86 -12.42 0.91
N ASN A 292 7.55 -13.17 -0.15
CA ASN A 292 8.17 -12.98 -1.46
C ASN A 292 7.86 -11.60 -2.06
N ALA A 293 6.65 -11.09 -1.86
CA ALA A 293 6.29 -9.72 -2.26
C ALA A 293 7.16 -8.67 -1.54
N LEU A 294 7.41 -8.85 -0.24
CA LEU A 294 8.29 -7.97 0.53
C LEU A 294 9.75 -8.06 0.04
N VAL A 295 10.25 -9.25 -0.27
CA VAL A 295 11.58 -9.45 -0.90
C VAL A 295 11.68 -8.72 -2.23
N SER A 296 10.60 -8.69 -3.04
CA SER A 296 10.58 -8.04 -4.35
C SER A 296 10.31 -6.55 -4.30
N THR A 297 10.25 -5.93 -3.12
CA THR A 297 10.02 -4.49 -2.97
C THR A 297 11.13 -3.69 -3.66
N TYR A 298 10.72 -2.75 -4.52
CA TYR A 298 11.59 -1.74 -5.14
C TYR A 298 11.53 -0.43 -4.36
N ALA A 299 10.32 0.05 -4.11
CA ALA A 299 10.03 1.19 -3.24
C ALA A 299 8.98 0.75 -2.21
N ASP A 300 9.26 0.98 -0.95
CA ASP A 300 8.38 0.61 0.17
C ASP A 300 7.17 1.54 0.27
N GLU A 301 7.29 2.78 -0.19
CA GLU A 301 6.21 3.75 -0.18
C GLU A 301 6.23 4.68 -1.39
N VAL A 302 5.03 4.97 -1.90
CA VAL A 302 4.75 6.08 -2.81
C VAL A 302 3.71 6.99 -2.16
N LEU A 303 4.08 8.25 -1.95
CA LEU A 303 3.20 9.29 -1.44
C LEU A 303 2.79 10.24 -2.57
N LEU A 304 1.51 10.53 -2.68
CA LEU A 304 0.97 11.58 -3.52
C LEU A 304 0.56 12.77 -2.63
N GLU A 305 1.32 13.85 -2.72
CA GLU A 305 0.95 15.14 -2.14
C GLU A 305 0.33 16.01 -3.23
N PHE A 306 -0.81 16.63 -2.94
CA PHE A 306 -1.51 17.48 -3.89
C PHE A 306 -2.23 18.63 -3.19
N LYS A 307 -2.51 19.68 -3.95
CA LYS A 307 -3.35 20.79 -3.48
C LYS A 307 -4.77 20.53 -3.95
N GLU A 308 -5.71 20.64 -3.02
CA GLU A 308 -7.13 20.62 -3.36
C GLU A 308 -7.45 21.80 -4.27
N GLN A 309 -8.30 21.57 -5.26
CA GLN A 309 -8.68 22.57 -6.23
C GLN A 309 -10.20 22.81 -6.15
N GLU A 310 -10.59 24.08 -6.24
CA GLU A 310 -11.99 24.44 -6.20
C GLU A 310 -12.78 23.78 -7.34
N GLY A 311 -13.91 23.17 -6.99
CA GLY A 311 -14.77 22.46 -7.94
C GLY A 311 -14.27 21.11 -8.39
N ILE A 312 -13.16 20.59 -7.85
CA ILE A 312 -12.64 19.25 -8.11
C ILE A 312 -12.60 18.46 -6.82
N LYS A 313 -13.24 17.29 -6.82
CA LYS A 313 -13.24 16.39 -5.65
C LYS A 313 -12.76 15.00 -6.05
N ILE A 314 -11.71 14.53 -5.39
CA ILE A 314 -11.35 13.11 -5.41
C ILE A 314 -12.36 12.38 -4.53
N ASN A 315 -13.26 11.63 -5.17
CA ASN A 315 -14.38 10.97 -4.48
C ASN A 315 -14.02 9.57 -3.97
N TYR A 316 -13.17 8.86 -4.73
CA TYR A 316 -12.77 7.50 -4.38
C TYR A 316 -11.42 7.18 -4.99
N VAL A 317 -10.58 6.46 -4.25
CA VAL A 317 -9.26 6.00 -4.71
C VAL A 317 -9.12 4.52 -4.37
N PHE A 318 -8.69 3.75 -5.36
CA PHE A 318 -8.53 2.32 -5.20
C PHE A 318 -7.21 1.83 -5.81
N ARG A 319 -6.39 1.15 -5.02
CA ARG A 319 -5.22 0.45 -5.51
C ARG A 319 -5.66 -0.88 -6.13
N LEU A 320 -5.30 -1.09 -7.40
CA LEU A 320 -5.58 -2.31 -8.13
C LEU A 320 -4.44 -3.33 -8.00
N GLN A 321 -3.18 -2.86 -7.97
CA GLN A 321 -1.95 -3.65 -7.86
C GLN A 321 -0.93 -2.90 -7.02
N PRO A 322 0.02 -3.59 -6.33
CA PRO A 322 0.22 -5.06 -6.28
C PRO A 322 -0.81 -5.78 -5.42
N GLU A 323 -1.52 -5.10 -4.55
CA GLU A 323 -2.55 -5.64 -3.65
C GLU A 323 -3.77 -4.71 -3.67
N GLY A 324 -4.95 -5.26 -3.98
CA GLY A 324 -6.19 -4.49 -4.08
C GLY A 324 -6.63 -3.90 -2.73
N GLY A 325 -7.02 -2.62 -2.71
CA GLY A 325 -7.53 -1.97 -1.52
C GLY A 325 -7.93 -0.52 -1.75
N SER A 326 -8.91 -0.03 -0.98
CA SER A 326 -9.25 1.39 -0.98
C SER A 326 -8.16 2.21 -0.28
N ILE A 327 -7.93 3.41 -0.79
CA ILE A 327 -6.96 4.37 -0.27
C ILE A 327 -7.74 5.57 0.26
N PRO A 328 -7.43 6.07 1.48
CA PRO A 328 -7.98 7.33 1.98
C PRO A 328 -7.69 8.49 1.02
N THR A 329 -8.64 9.41 0.86
CA THR A 329 -8.54 10.51 -0.11
C THR A 329 -7.82 11.74 0.40
N GLU A 330 -7.42 11.75 1.67
CA GLU A 330 -6.69 12.86 2.29
C GLU A 330 -5.24 12.93 1.81
N THR A 331 -4.69 14.14 1.75
CA THR A 331 -3.28 14.38 1.42
C THR A 331 -2.43 14.50 2.70
N PRO A 332 -1.22 13.91 2.78
CA PRO A 332 -0.55 13.07 1.78
C PRO A 332 -1.19 11.68 1.64
N MET A 333 -1.43 11.27 0.40
CA MET A 333 -2.06 10.00 0.08
C MET A 333 -1.03 8.89 -0.09
N ARG A 334 -1.14 7.81 0.72
CA ARG A 334 -0.25 6.64 0.65
C ARG A 334 -0.74 5.68 -0.43
N LEU A 335 -0.09 5.71 -1.60
CA LEU A 335 -0.50 4.86 -2.73
C LEU A 335 -0.08 3.40 -2.54
N GLY A 336 0.98 3.14 -1.78
CA GLY A 336 1.50 1.82 -1.47
C GLY A 336 2.88 1.55 -2.09
N PRO A 337 3.37 0.30 -1.99
CA PRO A 337 4.68 -0.09 -2.48
C PRO A 337 4.72 -0.30 -3.99
N ILE A 338 5.91 -0.15 -4.57
CA ILE A 338 6.23 -0.60 -5.93
C ILE A 338 7.05 -1.89 -5.81
N LEU A 339 6.63 -2.94 -6.49
CA LEU A 339 7.40 -4.18 -6.61
C LEU A 339 8.23 -4.16 -7.90
N ARG A 340 9.31 -4.95 -7.95
CA ARG A 340 10.20 -5.02 -9.11
C ARG A 340 9.47 -5.51 -10.37
N ASP A 341 8.63 -6.53 -10.19
CA ASP A 341 7.96 -7.22 -11.29
C ASP A 341 6.47 -6.90 -11.41
N THR A 342 5.96 -6.02 -10.55
CA THR A 342 4.53 -5.67 -10.54
C THR A 342 4.37 -4.16 -10.37
N PRO A 343 3.82 -3.47 -11.38
CA PRO A 343 3.59 -2.04 -11.30
C PRO A 343 2.55 -1.71 -10.22
N LEU A 344 2.64 -0.50 -9.67
CA LEU A 344 1.60 0.07 -8.82
C LEU A 344 0.53 0.70 -9.70
N HIS A 345 -0.69 0.19 -9.62
CA HIS A 345 -1.85 0.70 -10.35
C HIS A 345 -2.87 1.27 -9.38
N VAL A 346 -3.17 2.56 -9.53
CA VAL A 346 -4.14 3.26 -8.68
C VAL A 346 -5.19 3.93 -9.55
N LEU A 347 -6.46 3.64 -9.27
CA LEU A 347 -7.61 4.20 -9.95
C LEU A 347 -8.25 5.28 -9.07
N PHE A 348 -8.42 6.46 -9.64
CA PHE A 348 -9.07 7.62 -9.02
C PHE A 348 -10.43 7.86 -9.66
N GLU A 349 -11.42 8.14 -8.84
CA GLU A 349 -12.72 8.65 -9.22
C GLU A 349 -12.79 10.13 -8.86
N ILE A 350 -12.89 11.00 -9.84
CA ILE A 350 -12.84 12.45 -9.68
C ILE A 350 -14.18 13.03 -10.15
N ILE A 351 -14.77 13.86 -9.30
CA ILE A 351 -15.98 14.64 -9.61
C ILE A 351 -15.55 16.06 -9.91
N VAL A 352 -15.95 16.55 -11.09
CA VAL A 352 -15.72 17.92 -11.56
C VAL A 352 -17.03 18.67 -11.55
N SER A 353 -17.12 19.74 -10.79
CA SER A 353 -18.31 20.58 -10.73
C SER A 353 -18.40 21.53 -11.94
N PRO A 354 -19.60 21.96 -12.33
CA PRO A 354 -19.79 22.91 -13.43
C PRO A 354 -19.02 24.22 -13.26
N ALA A 355 -18.87 24.67 -12.02
CA ALA A 355 -18.19 25.93 -11.68
C ALA A 355 -16.69 25.92 -12.06
N ALA A 356 -16.06 24.74 -12.13
CA ALA A 356 -14.66 24.59 -12.53
C ALA A 356 -14.45 24.63 -14.05
N LEU A 357 -15.48 24.57 -14.87
CA LEU A 357 -15.41 24.42 -16.35
C LEU A 357 -15.40 25.77 -17.10
N ASN A 358 -14.91 26.82 -16.47
CA ASN A 358 -14.92 28.18 -17.06
C ASN A 358 -13.77 28.42 -18.04
N GLU A 359 -12.66 27.70 -17.90
CA GLU A 359 -11.48 27.79 -18.72
C GLU A 359 -11.47 26.71 -19.82
N ASP A 360 -10.65 26.87 -20.85
CA ASP A 360 -10.51 25.89 -21.92
C ASP A 360 -9.60 24.71 -21.54
N VAL A 361 -8.85 24.85 -20.44
CA VAL A 361 -8.03 23.78 -19.84
C VAL A 361 -8.26 23.79 -18.33
N LEU A 362 -8.56 22.63 -17.76
CA LEU A 362 -8.74 22.44 -16.33
C LEU A 362 -7.64 21.53 -15.78
N THR A 363 -6.93 21.98 -14.75
CA THR A 363 -6.00 21.13 -14.00
C THR A 363 -6.77 20.27 -13.01
N LEU A 364 -6.83 18.96 -13.25
CA LEU A 364 -7.53 18.01 -12.37
C LEU A 364 -6.75 17.67 -11.10
N LEU A 365 -5.43 17.67 -11.19
CA LEU A 365 -4.54 17.38 -10.08
C LEU A 365 -3.23 18.15 -10.26
N ASN A 366 -2.82 18.85 -9.19
CA ASN A 366 -1.54 19.52 -9.11
C ASN A 366 -0.85 19.06 -7.83
N GLY A 367 0.17 18.24 -7.99
CA GLY A 367 0.82 17.59 -6.86
C GLY A 367 2.21 17.08 -7.18
N SER A 368 2.71 16.24 -6.28
CA SER A 368 4.01 15.57 -6.44
C SER A 368 3.95 14.13 -5.93
N LEU A 369 4.69 13.25 -6.60
CA LEU A 369 4.95 11.88 -6.17
C LEU A 369 6.29 11.86 -5.43
N LYS A 370 6.28 11.44 -4.17
CA LYS A 370 7.47 11.14 -3.38
C LYS A 370 7.61 9.63 -3.27
N THR A 371 8.81 9.12 -3.51
CA THR A 371 9.08 7.67 -3.43
C THR A 371 10.20 7.40 -2.45
N SER A 372 10.02 6.41 -1.59
CA SER A 372 11.06 5.88 -0.73
C SER A 372 11.60 4.58 -1.34
N ILE A 373 12.80 4.62 -1.88
CA ILE A 373 13.47 3.45 -2.46
C ILE A 373 14.42 2.87 -1.42
N THR A 374 14.02 1.78 -0.80
CA THR A 374 14.68 1.18 0.37
C THR A 374 16.15 0.81 0.12
N ALA A 375 16.50 0.36 -1.08
CA ALA A 375 17.88 0.02 -1.45
C ALA A 375 18.78 1.24 -1.67
N ARG A 376 18.26 2.46 -1.52
CA ARG A 376 19.02 3.69 -1.74
C ARG A 376 19.14 4.50 -0.46
N PRO A 377 20.36 4.83 -0.03
CA PRO A 377 20.58 5.70 1.13
C PRO A 377 20.22 7.17 0.86
N ILE A 378 20.22 7.59 -0.43
CA ILE A 378 19.95 8.98 -0.81
C ILE A 378 18.46 9.12 -1.17
N PRO A 379 17.75 10.13 -0.60
CA PRO A 379 16.36 10.41 -0.96
C PRO A 379 16.19 10.60 -2.47
N THR A 380 15.07 10.14 -3.01
CA THR A 380 14.72 10.38 -4.41
C THR A 380 14.06 11.74 -4.56
N PRO A 381 14.40 12.52 -5.59
CA PRO A 381 13.71 13.78 -5.84
C PRO A 381 12.23 13.52 -6.12
N PRO A 382 11.33 14.38 -5.63
CA PRO A 382 9.91 14.27 -5.91
C PRO A 382 9.66 14.48 -7.41
N ILE A 383 8.63 13.84 -7.95
CA ILE A 383 8.20 13.98 -9.34
C ILE A 383 6.96 14.87 -9.36
N ARG A 384 7.02 15.99 -10.08
CA ARG A 384 5.86 16.86 -10.26
C ARG A 384 4.79 16.14 -11.09
N LEU A 385 3.56 16.16 -10.62
CA LEU A 385 2.40 15.57 -11.27
C LEU A 385 1.34 16.64 -11.48
N VAL A 386 1.32 17.22 -12.68
CA VAL A 386 0.29 18.19 -13.10
C VAL A 386 -0.53 17.52 -14.20
N LEU A 387 -1.82 17.39 -13.96
CA LEU A 387 -2.72 16.64 -14.84
C LEU A 387 -3.83 17.54 -15.34
N ASP A 388 -3.71 17.97 -16.59
CA ASP A 388 -4.63 18.88 -17.25
C ASP A 388 -5.60 18.15 -18.16
N ARG A 389 -6.80 18.70 -18.35
CA ARG A 389 -7.80 18.27 -19.34
C ARG A 389 -8.38 19.44 -20.10
N GLU A 390 -8.47 19.29 -21.40
CA GLU A 390 -9.20 20.25 -22.22
C GLU A 390 -10.69 20.24 -21.87
N VAL A 391 -11.30 21.42 -21.87
CA VAL A 391 -12.73 21.63 -21.69
C VAL A 391 -13.34 22.07 -23.00
N ARG A 392 -14.24 21.28 -23.57
CA ARG A 392 -14.85 21.54 -24.88
C ARG A 392 -16.39 21.62 -24.76
N THR A 393 -17.02 22.15 -25.76
CA THR A 393 -18.50 22.16 -25.86
C THR A 393 -19.06 20.77 -26.18
N ASN A 394 -18.30 19.95 -26.90
CA ASN A 394 -18.70 18.61 -27.32
C ASN A 394 -17.74 17.55 -26.82
N PRO A 395 -18.22 16.32 -26.52
CA PRO A 395 -17.35 15.22 -26.16
C PRO A 395 -16.46 14.82 -27.35
N SER A 396 -15.24 14.38 -27.06
CA SER A 396 -14.40 13.77 -28.08
C SER A 396 -14.99 12.43 -28.54
N PRO A 397 -14.93 12.11 -29.85
CA PRO A 397 -15.35 10.83 -30.37
C PRO A 397 -14.38 9.67 -30.02
N GLU A 398 -13.20 9.96 -29.48
CA GLU A 398 -12.21 8.95 -29.16
C GLU A 398 -12.68 8.04 -28.01
N PRO A 399 -12.59 6.71 -28.20
CA PRO A 399 -12.97 5.78 -27.15
C PRO A 399 -11.94 5.83 -25.99
N PRO A 400 -12.38 5.52 -24.76
CA PRO A 400 -11.47 5.38 -23.63
C PRO A 400 -10.40 4.31 -23.88
N PRO A 401 -9.17 4.49 -23.39
CA PRO A 401 -8.13 3.46 -23.47
C PRO A 401 -8.58 2.12 -22.87
N THR A 402 -8.23 1.00 -23.50
CA THR A 402 -8.62 -0.35 -23.05
C THR A 402 -8.15 -0.66 -21.63
N ARG A 403 -6.98 -0.12 -21.22
CA ARG A 403 -6.44 -0.28 -19.86
C ARG A 403 -7.38 0.26 -18.79
N ILE A 404 -7.88 1.49 -18.96
CA ILE A 404 -8.82 2.07 -17.98
C ILE A 404 -10.18 1.38 -18.02
N LEU A 405 -10.66 0.94 -19.17
CA LEU A 405 -11.92 0.17 -19.28
C LEU A 405 -11.81 -1.16 -18.54
N SER A 406 -10.66 -1.85 -18.68
CA SER A 406 -10.38 -3.08 -17.93
C SER A 406 -10.33 -2.83 -16.41
N ALA A 407 -9.67 -1.76 -15.96
CA ALA A 407 -9.63 -1.37 -14.58
C ALA A 407 -11.02 -1.06 -14.00
N LEU A 408 -11.83 -0.31 -14.75
CA LEU A 408 -13.20 0.06 -14.36
C LEU A 408 -14.13 -1.15 -14.28
N SER A 409 -14.05 -2.05 -15.25
CA SER A 409 -14.87 -3.28 -15.26
C SER A 409 -14.65 -4.08 -13.96
N ARG A 410 -13.41 -4.19 -13.51
CA ARG A 410 -13.06 -4.91 -12.27
C ARG A 410 -13.47 -4.16 -11.03
N LEU A 411 -13.20 -2.85 -10.97
CA LEU A 411 -13.63 -2.04 -9.84
C LEU A 411 -15.15 -2.10 -9.68
N THR A 412 -15.89 -2.16 -10.78
CA THR A 412 -17.35 -2.27 -10.75
C THR A 412 -17.81 -3.53 -10.03
N LEU A 413 -17.18 -4.69 -10.26
CA LEU A 413 -17.47 -5.93 -9.53
C LEU A 413 -17.25 -5.77 -8.03
N TYR A 414 -16.10 -5.19 -7.67
CA TYR A 414 -15.79 -4.94 -6.25
C TYR A 414 -16.78 -3.96 -5.61
N ARG A 415 -17.16 -2.88 -6.30
CA ARG A 415 -18.15 -1.91 -5.79
C ARG A 415 -19.58 -2.47 -5.70
N MET A 416 -19.95 -3.43 -6.55
CA MET A 416 -21.26 -4.09 -6.45
C MET A 416 -21.37 -4.87 -5.14
N GLN A 417 -20.31 -5.56 -4.71
CA GLN A 417 -20.31 -6.25 -3.43
C GLN A 417 -20.34 -5.27 -2.25
N GLU A 418 -19.61 -4.14 -2.32
CA GLU A 418 -19.65 -3.11 -1.27
C GLU A 418 -21.08 -2.53 -1.12
N ARG A 419 -21.75 -2.26 -2.24
CA ARG A 419 -23.15 -1.78 -2.23
C ARG A 419 -24.10 -2.83 -1.66
N ALA A 420 -23.90 -4.11 -1.99
CA ALA A 420 -24.72 -5.19 -1.43
C ALA A 420 -24.55 -5.25 0.09
N ARG A 421 -23.31 -5.15 0.58
CA ARG A 421 -23.02 -5.13 2.02
C ARG A 421 -23.64 -3.92 2.69
N ALA A 422 -23.43 -2.71 2.16
CA ALA A 422 -23.97 -1.48 2.72
C ALA A 422 -25.51 -1.50 2.77
N ALA A 423 -26.19 -2.05 1.76
CA ALA A 423 -27.64 -2.21 1.74
C ALA A 423 -28.11 -3.21 2.81
N ALA A 424 -27.41 -4.33 2.98
CA ALA A 424 -27.72 -5.33 4.03
C ALA A 424 -27.53 -4.76 5.43
N ASP A 425 -26.44 -4.01 5.68
CA ASP A 425 -26.17 -3.35 6.96
C ASP A 425 -27.24 -2.31 7.33
N GLN A 426 -27.93 -1.74 6.31
CA GLN A 426 -29.08 -0.85 6.46
C GLN A 426 -30.43 -1.60 6.58
N GLY A 427 -30.44 -2.93 6.61
CA GLY A 427 -31.65 -3.74 6.62
C GLY A 427 -32.38 -3.85 5.28
N GLN A 428 -31.80 -3.35 4.19
CA GLN A 428 -32.38 -3.36 2.84
C GLN A 428 -32.05 -4.68 2.11
N TYR A 429 -32.44 -5.81 2.67
CA TYR A 429 -32.02 -7.15 2.20
C TYR A 429 -32.39 -7.43 0.74
N ASN A 430 -33.59 -7.00 0.28
CA ASN A 430 -34.00 -7.15 -1.11
C ASN A 430 -33.15 -6.32 -2.10
N ALA A 431 -32.67 -5.15 -1.66
CA ALA A 431 -31.76 -4.34 -2.48
C ALA A 431 -30.36 -4.98 -2.52
N ALA A 432 -29.89 -5.46 -1.38
CA ALA A 432 -28.62 -6.19 -1.25
C ALA A 432 -28.59 -7.44 -2.15
N ALA A 433 -29.66 -8.24 -2.10
CA ALA A 433 -29.79 -9.42 -2.97
C ALA A 433 -29.76 -9.07 -4.47
N ARG A 434 -30.47 -8.02 -4.88
CA ARG A 434 -30.40 -7.52 -6.28
C ARG A 434 -28.99 -7.09 -6.69
N HIS A 435 -28.26 -6.45 -5.81
CA HIS A 435 -26.84 -6.10 -6.08
C HIS A 435 -25.99 -7.36 -6.29
N LEU A 436 -26.19 -8.42 -5.51
CA LEU A 436 -25.50 -9.70 -5.67
C LEU A 436 -25.90 -10.46 -6.93
N GLN A 437 -27.18 -10.45 -7.29
CA GLN A 437 -27.68 -11.06 -8.54
C GLN A 437 -27.06 -10.36 -9.77
N ASN A 438 -26.98 -9.02 -9.74
CA ASN A 438 -26.30 -8.25 -10.78
C ASN A 438 -24.79 -8.58 -10.81
N LEU A 439 -24.12 -8.66 -9.64
CA LEU A 439 -22.74 -9.09 -9.54
C LEU A 439 -22.53 -10.47 -10.16
N ALA A 440 -23.39 -11.44 -9.82
CA ALA A 440 -23.32 -12.79 -10.38
C ALA A 440 -23.46 -12.81 -11.91
N THR A 441 -24.37 -11.99 -12.47
CA THR A 441 -24.52 -11.88 -13.92
C THR A 441 -23.24 -11.38 -14.59
N HIS A 442 -22.60 -10.36 -14.02
CA HIS A 442 -21.32 -9.86 -14.53
C HIS A 442 -20.18 -10.88 -14.37
N LEU A 443 -20.13 -11.60 -13.24
CA LEU A 443 -19.14 -12.66 -13.02
C LEU A 443 -19.30 -13.80 -14.03
N LEU A 444 -20.53 -14.22 -14.33
CA LEU A 444 -20.82 -15.23 -15.36
C LEU A 444 -20.34 -14.79 -16.74
N SER A 445 -20.56 -13.53 -17.10
CA SER A 445 -20.09 -13.00 -18.40
C SER A 445 -18.56 -12.97 -18.53
N GLN A 446 -17.83 -12.97 -17.39
CA GLN A 446 -16.37 -13.02 -17.33
C GLN A 446 -15.82 -14.45 -17.14
N GLY A 447 -16.70 -15.47 -17.06
CA GLY A 447 -16.29 -16.88 -16.85
C GLY A 447 -16.05 -17.27 -15.40
N GLU A 448 -16.34 -16.38 -14.44
CA GLU A 448 -16.11 -16.59 -13.00
C GLU A 448 -17.26 -17.35 -12.33
N HIS A 449 -17.51 -18.59 -12.83
CA HIS A 449 -18.65 -19.40 -12.45
C HIS A 449 -18.74 -19.74 -10.95
N SER A 450 -17.58 -19.98 -10.31
CA SER A 450 -17.54 -20.35 -8.89
C SER A 450 -17.99 -19.19 -8.01
N LEU A 451 -17.45 -18.00 -8.25
CA LEU A 451 -17.79 -16.81 -7.49
C LEU A 451 -19.22 -16.32 -7.77
N ALA A 452 -19.68 -16.50 -9.00
CA ALA A 452 -21.08 -16.20 -9.35
C ALA A 452 -22.07 -17.09 -8.56
N LYS A 453 -21.77 -18.39 -8.38
CA LYS A 453 -22.58 -19.27 -7.54
C LYS A 453 -22.61 -18.84 -6.08
N THR A 454 -21.46 -18.42 -5.55
CA THR A 454 -21.39 -17.87 -4.17
C THR A 454 -22.25 -16.61 -4.05
N ALA A 455 -22.18 -15.68 -5.02
CA ALA A 455 -22.98 -14.47 -5.00
C ALA A 455 -24.48 -14.75 -5.09
N LEU A 456 -24.93 -15.72 -5.91
CA LEU A 456 -26.34 -16.15 -5.97
C LEU A 456 -26.79 -16.83 -4.70
N PHE A 457 -25.98 -17.66 -4.09
CA PHE A 457 -26.27 -18.30 -2.81
C PHE A 457 -26.48 -17.26 -1.70
N GLU A 458 -25.61 -16.26 -1.62
CA GLU A 458 -25.73 -15.19 -0.64
C GLU A 458 -26.95 -14.28 -0.94
N ALA A 459 -27.31 -14.08 -2.20
CA ALA A 459 -28.51 -13.36 -2.57
C ALA A 459 -29.78 -14.07 -2.05
N ASP A 460 -29.85 -15.42 -2.20
CA ASP A 460 -30.96 -16.23 -1.68
C ASP A 460 -31.00 -16.21 -0.14
N ASN A 461 -29.85 -16.27 0.53
CA ASN A 461 -29.77 -16.15 2.00
C ASN A 461 -30.32 -14.80 2.49
N LEU A 462 -29.93 -13.69 1.84
CA LEU A 462 -30.43 -12.36 2.19
C LEU A 462 -31.94 -12.21 1.95
N GLU A 463 -32.46 -12.76 0.86
CA GLU A 463 -33.90 -12.69 0.57
C GLU A 463 -34.73 -13.51 1.56
N ARG A 464 -34.27 -14.71 1.95
CA ARG A 464 -35.04 -15.65 2.78
C ARG A 464 -34.76 -15.52 4.25
N MET A 465 -33.48 -15.36 4.63
CA MET A 465 -33.04 -15.42 6.02
C MET A 465 -32.67 -14.05 6.60
N HIS A 466 -32.60 -13.01 5.76
CA HIS A 466 -32.14 -11.66 6.10
C HIS A 466 -30.74 -11.66 6.76
N ALA A 467 -29.90 -12.58 6.35
CA ALA A 467 -28.56 -12.75 6.89
C ALA A 467 -27.59 -13.28 5.83
N TRP A 468 -26.33 -12.93 5.97
CA TRP A 468 -25.21 -13.53 5.23
C TRP A 468 -24.89 -14.91 5.82
N SER A 469 -24.31 -15.80 5.02
CA SER A 469 -23.62 -16.96 5.60
C SER A 469 -22.40 -16.53 6.39
N ALA A 470 -21.85 -17.39 7.24
CA ALA A 470 -20.73 -17.08 8.13
C ALA A 470 -19.49 -16.51 7.39
N SER A 471 -19.19 -17.00 6.20
CA SER A 471 -18.06 -16.53 5.38
C SER A 471 -18.46 -15.65 4.19
N GLY A 472 -19.74 -15.53 3.87
CA GLY A 472 -20.23 -15.00 2.60
C GLY A 472 -19.72 -13.62 2.22
N THR A 473 -19.76 -12.67 3.16
CA THR A 473 -19.24 -11.32 2.95
C THR A 473 -17.74 -11.33 2.61
N LYS A 474 -16.95 -12.14 3.33
CA LYS A 474 -15.50 -12.25 3.14
C LYS A 474 -15.18 -12.98 1.84
N ASP A 475 -15.85 -14.09 1.57
CA ASP A 475 -15.65 -14.86 0.34
C ASP A 475 -15.91 -13.99 -0.90
N ILE A 476 -17.00 -13.23 -0.94
CA ILE A 476 -17.29 -12.34 -2.07
C ILE A 476 -16.29 -11.20 -2.13
N LYS A 477 -16.00 -10.51 -1.02
CA LYS A 477 -15.09 -9.36 -0.96
C LYS A 477 -13.67 -9.72 -1.43
N TYR A 478 -13.09 -10.76 -0.87
CA TYR A 478 -11.70 -11.11 -1.14
C TYR A 478 -11.52 -11.81 -2.49
N ASN A 479 -12.50 -12.59 -2.94
CA ASN A 479 -12.45 -13.18 -4.28
C ASN A 479 -12.67 -12.12 -5.38
N THR A 480 -13.59 -11.16 -5.22
CA THR A 480 -13.70 -10.03 -6.15
C THR A 480 -12.44 -9.16 -6.14
N ARG A 481 -11.79 -8.95 -4.98
CA ARG A 481 -10.49 -8.28 -4.86
C ARG A 481 -9.38 -9.06 -5.58
N ALA A 482 -9.35 -10.37 -5.49
CA ALA A 482 -8.39 -11.20 -6.22
C ALA A 482 -8.54 -11.10 -7.75
N LEU A 483 -9.77 -10.94 -8.26
CA LEU A 483 -10.01 -10.71 -9.70
C LEU A 483 -9.42 -9.37 -10.17
N LEU A 484 -9.28 -8.37 -9.30
CA LEU A 484 -8.61 -7.12 -9.64
C LEU A 484 -7.13 -7.34 -10.02
N LEU A 485 -6.49 -8.35 -9.42
CA LEU A 485 -5.08 -8.68 -9.62
C LEU A 485 -4.84 -9.50 -10.89
N ALA A 486 -5.75 -10.42 -11.24
CA ALA A 486 -5.53 -11.49 -12.22
C ALA A 486 -5.41 -11.05 -13.70
N GLY A 487 -5.77 -9.85 -14.07
CA GLY A 487 -6.03 -9.51 -15.47
C GLY A 487 -5.22 -8.39 -16.09
N ILE A 488 -4.17 -7.89 -15.47
CA ILE A 488 -3.25 -6.88 -16.05
C ILE A 488 -2.03 -7.54 -16.72
N LYS A 489 -1.94 -8.87 -16.68
CA LYS A 489 -0.95 -9.58 -17.51
C LYS A 489 -1.37 -9.45 -18.98
N GLU A 490 -0.73 -8.53 -19.70
CA GLU A 490 -0.79 -8.52 -21.16
C GLU A 490 -0.41 -9.92 -21.67
N LYS A 491 -1.27 -10.52 -22.47
CA LYS A 491 -0.82 -11.51 -23.43
C LYS A 491 0.14 -10.78 -24.36
N THR A 492 1.42 -10.79 -24.00
CA THR A 492 2.49 -10.45 -24.95
C THR A 492 2.34 -11.43 -26.12
N ARG A 493 1.82 -10.93 -27.23
CA ARG A 493 1.90 -11.56 -28.55
C ARG A 493 3.26 -11.29 -29.12
#